data_94647548b501bb22e606a82dc9086532
#
_entry.id   94647548b501bb22e606a82dc9086532
#
_cell.length_a   1.000
_cell.length_b   1.000
_cell.length_c   1.000
_cell.angle_alpha   90.00
_cell.angle_beta   90.00
_cell.angle_gamma   90.00
#
_symmetry.space_group_name_H-M   'P 1'
#
loop_
_entity.id
_entity.type
_entity.pdbx_description
1 polymer ?
#
loop_
_entity_poly.entity_id
_entity_poly.type
_entity_poly.pdbx_seq_one_letter_code
_entity_poly.pdbx_strand_id
1 'polypeptide(L)'
;MSVSPRPASRPASRPASRREVLARSGALGAGIVFTGALTELFAGDAAARPLGHTGYGPLVPDPDGLLDLPAGFRYRVLSREGDPLRSGEGPVPSNPDGMSAFPAGRGRSTVHLVRNHENRADGRVPVPTVEGLTYDPAGKGGCTALTLDSRNRVLSERVAIAGTAVNCAGGPTPWHTWLTCEETEDRAGTNGYAKDHGFIFEVDPADPHRTGAVPLTAMGRFQHEAIAVDPRRGVVYETEDAFEKPFGLFYRFLPDKPLGGTGSLRAGGRLQAMRVPGVPDLSTIQQTGAAFDGVEWADVPDPLATGTAIRFQDFGPGGITHAQKLEGCYWGGRSVYFVSSFARSADGSAADHYGQIWRYDPERRRLTLVIVFGPDTVVRLPGESPDNICLAPSGGLMVCEDGNGAQHVFGVTRKGEVYPMARGRQNIGSTDAPEWGEFAGVTFAPGGDTMYVNCYTPGTTFAVTGPWHG
;
A
#
# COMPACT_ATOMS: atom_id res chain seq x y z
N MET A 1 15.28 51.33 33.05
CA MET A 1 15.46 49.91 32.79
C MET A 1 14.19 49.43 32.06
N SER A 2 14.31 49.33 30.75
CA SER A 2 13.17 48.94 29.87
C SER A 2 13.34 47.43 29.59
N VAL A 3 12.34 46.66 29.96
CA VAL A 3 12.26 45.23 29.71
C VAL A 3 11.50 45.00 28.41
N SER A 4 12.18 44.56 27.37
CA SER A 4 11.57 44.14 26.12
C SER A 4 10.84 42.77 26.29
N PRO A 5 9.66 42.58 25.73
CA PRO A 5 8.98 41.30 25.78
C PRO A 5 9.59 40.30 24.78
N ARG A 6 9.80 39.06 25.24
CA ARG A 6 10.15 37.90 24.39
C ARG A 6 9.08 37.62 23.35
N PRO A 7 9.42 37.25 22.13
CA PRO A 7 8.43 36.79 21.17
C PRO A 7 7.85 35.43 21.59
N ALA A 8 6.51 35.32 21.50
CA ALA A 8 5.80 34.09 21.73
C ALA A 8 6.20 33.04 20.68
N SER A 9 6.53 31.86 21.15
CA SER A 9 6.73 30.66 20.30
C SER A 9 5.45 30.36 19.54
N ARG A 10 5.52 30.34 18.21
CA ARG A 10 4.45 29.78 17.37
C ARG A 10 4.27 28.29 17.71
N PRO A 11 3.04 27.79 17.85
CA PRO A 11 2.82 26.36 17.93
C PRO A 11 3.28 25.72 16.63
N ALA A 12 3.99 24.61 16.73
CA ALA A 12 4.32 23.75 15.60
C ALA A 12 3.02 23.37 14.88
N SER A 13 2.96 23.61 13.58
CA SER A 13 1.85 23.16 12.73
C SER A 13 1.84 21.63 12.79
N ARG A 14 0.72 21.04 13.23
CA ARG A 14 0.44 19.61 13.07
C ARG A 14 0.54 19.28 11.59
N PRO A 15 1.20 18.18 11.20
CA PRO A 15 1.06 17.67 9.84
C PRO A 15 -0.43 17.40 9.58
N ALA A 16 -0.93 17.90 8.46
CA ALA A 16 -2.31 17.70 8.06
C ALA A 16 -2.55 16.19 7.87
N SER A 17 -3.64 15.67 8.40
CA SER A 17 -4.05 14.30 8.12
C SER A 17 -4.35 14.15 6.62
N ARG A 18 -4.20 12.94 6.05
CA ARG A 18 -4.57 12.61 4.66
C ARG A 18 -5.91 13.25 4.26
N ARG A 19 -6.89 13.27 5.18
CA ARG A 19 -8.23 13.89 5.02
C ARG A 19 -8.23 15.42 4.94
N GLU A 20 -7.39 16.10 5.70
CA GLU A 20 -7.39 17.58 5.72
C GLU A 20 -6.85 18.19 4.43
N VAL A 21 -5.98 17.49 3.73
CA VAL A 21 -5.42 17.90 2.42
C VAL A 21 -6.50 17.79 1.34
N LEU A 22 -7.29 16.70 1.32
CA LEU A 22 -8.31 16.43 0.30
C LEU A 22 -9.55 17.32 0.41
N ALA A 23 -9.91 17.80 1.61
CA ALA A 23 -11.12 18.59 1.85
C ALA A 23 -11.11 20.02 1.25
N ARG A 24 -10.00 20.49 0.67
CA ARG A 24 -9.85 21.89 0.22
C ARG A 24 -9.90 22.12 -1.30
N SER A 25 -10.13 21.10 -2.13
CA SER A 25 -10.05 21.22 -3.59
C SER A 25 -11.39 20.91 -4.26
N GLY A 26 -12.14 21.94 -4.62
CA GLY A 26 -13.38 21.86 -5.42
C GLY A 26 -13.18 22.33 -6.85
N ALA A 27 -13.56 21.50 -7.81
CA ALA A 27 -14.10 21.69 -9.17
C ALA A 27 -13.40 22.59 -10.21
N LEU A 28 -13.10 22.02 -11.38
CA LEU A 28 -13.60 22.35 -12.74
C LEU A 28 -12.93 21.45 -13.81
N GLY A 29 -13.72 20.89 -14.72
CA GLY A 29 -13.34 19.83 -15.65
C GLY A 29 -13.07 20.25 -17.09
N ALA A 30 -12.56 19.29 -17.87
CA ALA A 30 -12.79 19.09 -19.30
C ALA A 30 -12.26 17.71 -19.74
N GLY A 31 -13.09 16.93 -20.46
CA GLY A 31 -12.84 15.54 -20.77
C GLY A 31 -12.06 15.28 -22.06
N ILE A 32 -11.45 14.09 -22.12
CA ILE A 32 -10.89 13.50 -23.35
C ILE A 32 -11.26 12.01 -23.42
N VAL A 33 -11.72 11.57 -24.58
CA VAL A 33 -12.15 10.21 -24.91
C VAL A 33 -10.94 9.32 -25.21
N PHE A 34 -10.88 8.14 -24.60
CA PHE A 34 -9.82 7.15 -24.82
C PHE A 34 -10.20 6.08 -25.83
N THR A 35 -9.39 5.92 -26.89
CA THR A 35 -9.33 4.73 -27.73
C THR A 35 -7.87 4.36 -27.96
N GLY A 36 -7.40 3.26 -27.37
CA GLY A 36 -6.06 2.75 -27.62
C GLY A 36 -5.81 1.41 -26.92
N ALA A 37 -5.33 0.43 -27.64
CA ALA A 37 -5.22 -0.95 -27.21
C ALA A 37 -4.14 -1.14 -26.14
N LEU A 38 -4.57 -1.46 -24.91
CA LEU A 38 -3.73 -1.92 -23.78
C LEU A 38 -3.42 -3.43 -23.84
N THR A 39 -3.81 -4.11 -24.92
CA THR A 39 -3.75 -5.58 -25.07
C THR A 39 -2.35 -6.18 -24.91
N GLU A 40 -1.29 -5.41 -25.15
CA GLU A 40 0.09 -5.89 -24.97
C GLU A 40 0.67 -5.67 -23.57
N LEU A 41 -0.02 -4.89 -22.73
CA LEU A 41 0.50 -4.49 -21.43
C LEU A 41 0.53 -5.63 -20.39
N PHE A 42 -0.35 -6.61 -20.55
CA PHE A 42 -0.52 -7.72 -19.62
C PHE A 42 -0.16 -9.08 -20.22
N ALA A 43 0.57 -9.14 -21.32
CA ALA A 43 0.97 -10.39 -21.97
C ALA A 43 1.96 -11.19 -21.09
N GLY A 44 1.42 -12.03 -20.25
CA GLY A 44 2.11 -13.02 -19.42
C GLY A 44 1.12 -14.11 -19.03
N ASP A 45 1.27 -15.25 -19.67
CA ASP A 45 0.70 -16.59 -19.44
C ASP A 45 -0.43 -16.76 -18.38
N ALA A 46 -1.66 -16.46 -18.77
CA ALA A 46 -2.84 -17.19 -18.37
C ALA A 46 -3.89 -17.02 -19.47
N ALA A 47 -4.31 -18.12 -20.08
CA ALA A 47 -5.40 -18.14 -21.05
C ALA A 47 -6.71 -17.76 -20.36
N ALA A 48 -7.03 -16.47 -20.29
CA ALA A 48 -8.31 -15.98 -19.79
C ALA A 48 -9.35 -16.09 -20.90
N ARG A 49 -10.48 -16.71 -20.61
CA ARG A 49 -11.68 -16.65 -21.47
C ARG A 49 -12.15 -15.21 -21.62
N PRO A 50 -12.64 -14.78 -22.80
CA PRO A 50 -13.19 -13.44 -22.97
C PRO A 50 -14.44 -13.29 -22.09
N LEU A 51 -14.41 -12.34 -21.16
CA LEU A 51 -15.60 -11.92 -20.42
C LEU A 51 -16.48 -11.11 -21.35
N GLY A 52 -17.75 -11.50 -21.52
CA GLY A 52 -18.75 -10.78 -22.30
C GLY A 52 -19.15 -9.42 -21.69
N HIS A 53 -18.73 -9.15 -20.45
CA HIS A 53 -18.96 -7.90 -19.72
C HIS A 53 -17.71 -7.55 -18.90
N THR A 54 -17.44 -6.25 -18.76
CA THR A 54 -16.36 -5.74 -17.91
C THR A 54 -16.73 -6.01 -16.44
N GLY A 55 -15.85 -6.72 -15.70
CA GLY A 55 -16.04 -7.02 -14.28
C GLY A 55 -17.10 -8.07 -13.97
N TYR A 56 -17.70 -7.97 -12.77
CA TYR A 56 -18.62 -8.96 -12.20
C TYR A 56 -20.08 -8.47 -12.17
N GLY A 57 -20.38 -7.35 -12.82
CA GLY A 57 -21.71 -6.74 -12.87
C GLY A 57 -21.92 -5.66 -11.79
N PRO A 58 -23.15 -5.12 -11.67
CA PRO A 58 -23.46 -4.05 -10.74
C PRO A 58 -23.39 -4.54 -9.28
N LEU A 59 -23.02 -3.62 -8.38
CA LEU A 59 -23.06 -3.86 -6.94
C LEU A 59 -24.51 -3.97 -6.45
N VAL A 60 -24.76 -4.95 -5.62
CA VAL A 60 -26.05 -5.18 -4.94
C VAL A 60 -25.96 -4.60 -3.53
N PRO A 61 -26.92 -3.77 -3.10
CA PRO A 61 -26.93 -3.23 -1.76
C PRO A 61 -26.90 -4.32 -0.68
N ASP A 62 -26.00 -4.17 0.27
CA ASP A 62 -25.86 -5.09 1.39
C ASP A 62 -26.95 -4.86 2.45
N PRO A 63 -27.77 -5.87 2.79
CA PRO A 63 -28.77 -5.73 3.83
C PRO A 63 -28.21 -5.49 5.23
N ASP A 64 -26.98 -5.96 5.49
CA ASP A 64 -26.28 -5.75 6.78
C ASP A 64 -25.55 -4.38 6.82
N GLY A 65 -25.47 -3.66 5.70
CA GLY A 65 -24.94 -2.32 5.60
C GLY A 65 -23.43 -2.23 5.82
N LEU A 66 -22.66 -3.26 5.47
CA LEU A 66 -21.20 -3.28 5.62
C LEU A 66 -20.49 -3.16 4.27
N LEU A 67 -20.88 -3.99 3.25
CA LEU A 67 -20.13 -4.12 2.03
C LEU A 67 -21.03 -4.50 0.85
N ASP A 68 -21.31 -3.56 -0.06
CA ASP A 68 -21.99 -3.87 -1.33
C ASP A 68 -21.05 -4.67 -2.24
N LEU A 69 -21.55 -5.76 -2.83
CA LEU A 69 -20.81 -6.67 -3.71
C LEU A 69 -21.62 -7.01 -4.98
N PRO A 70 -20.97 -7.46 -6.07
CA PRO A 70 -21.72 -7.99 -7.22
C PRO A 70 -22.53 -9.22 -6.88
N ALA A 71 -23.58 -9.50 -7.67
CA ALA A 71 -24.42 -10.67 -7.46
C ALA A 71 -23.60 -11.98 -7.46
N GLY A 72 -23.91 -12.88 -6.52
CA GLY A 72 -23.20 -14.15 -6.34
C GLY A 72 -21.95 -14.07 -5.45
N PHE A 73 -21.49 -12.88 -5.12
CA PHE A 73 -20.44 -12.68 -4.11
C PHE A 73 -21.04 -12.55 -2.71
N ARG A 74 -20.27 -12.93 -1.71
CA ARG A 74 -20.63 -12.82 -0.31
C ARG A 74 -19.35 -12.56 0.52
N TYR A 75 -19.51 -11.94 1.65
CA TYR A 75 -18.40 -11.72 2.59
C TYR A 75 -18.61 -12.44 3.92
N ARG A 76 -17.51 -12.57 4.64
CA ARG A 76 -17.44 -12.91 6.06
C ARG A 76 -16.57 -11.87 6.75
N VAL A 77 -17.01 -11.35 7.87
CA VAL A 77 -16.15 -10.58 8.79
C VAL A 77 -15.23 -11.56 9.50
N LEU A 78 -13.93 -11.29 9.42
CA LEU A 78 -12.89 -12.08 10.08
C LEU A 78 -12.57 -11.54 11.47
N SER A 79 -12.47 -10.21 11.59
CA SER A 79 -11.98 -9.53 12.77
C SER A 79 -12.46 -8.08 12.78
N ARG A 80 -12.68 -7.50 13.96
CA ARG A 80 -13.02 -6.10 14.18
C ARG A 80 -12.11 -5.48 15.22
N GLU A 81 -11.80 -4.23 15.06
CA GLU A 81 -11.11 -3.42 16.08
C GLU A 81 -11.77 -3.57 17.44
N GLY A 82 -10.97 -3.80 18.47
CA GLY A 82 -11.42 -3.94 19.85
C GLY A 82 -11.91 -5.33 20.25
N ASP A 83 -12.21 -6.24 19.30
CA ASP A 83 -12.50 -7.62 19.62
C ASP A 83 -11.28 -8.29 20.29
N PRO A 84 -11.45 -9.28 21.18
CA PRO A 84 -10.30 -9.96 21.78
C PRO A 84 -9.53 -10.77 20.72
N LEU A 85 -8.20 -10.60 20.65
CA LEU A 85 -7.32 -11.51 19.90
C LEU A 85 -7.48 -12.93 20.44
N ARG A 86 -7.55 -13.92 19.56
CA ARG A 86 -7.72 -15.33 19.95
C ARG A 86 -6.54 -15.91 20.73
N SER A 87 -5.38 -15.31 20.63
CA SER A 87 -4.20 -15.62 21.45
C SER A 87 -4.32 -15.19 22.91
N GLY A 88 -5.24 -14.27 23.22
CA GLY A 88 -5.36 -13.66 24.54
C GLY A 88 -4.36 -12.54 24.82
N GLU A 89 -3.57 -12.11 23.84
CA GLU A 89 -2.54 -11.06 23.99
C GLU A 89 -3.14 -9.65 24.18
N GLY A 90 -4.42 -9.45 23.84
CA GLY A 90 -5.11 -8.17 23.98
C GLY A 90 -6.23 -7.99 22.97
N PRO A 91 -6.67 -6.75 22.70
CA PRO A 91 -7.67 -6.45 21.68
C PRO A 91 -7.05 -6.44 20.27
N VAL A 92 -7.89 -6.68 19.26
CA VAL A 92 -7.58 -6.43 17.85
C VAL A 92 -7.26 -4.95 17.68
N PRO A 93 -6.09 -4.60 17.14
CA PRO A 93 -5.67 -3.22 17.00
C PRO A 93 -6.48 -2.43 15.97
N SER A 94 -6.45 -1.11 16.09
CA SER A 94 -7.07 -0.20 15.12
C SER A 94 -6.29 -0.14 13.79
N ASN A 95 -6.92 0.48 12.81
CA ASN A 95 -6.33 0.84 11.53
C ASN A 95 -5.67 -0.34 10.79
N PRO A 96 -6.43 -1.43 10.51
CA PRO A 96 -5.91 -2.51 9.69
C PRO A 96 -5.63 -2.02 8.27
N ASP A 97 -4.42 -2.30 7.76
CA ASP A 97 -3.93 -1.80 6.47
C ASP A 97 -3.37 -2.94 5.60
N GLY A 98 -2.20 -2.78 5.01
CA GLY A 98 -1.59 -3.73 4.09
C GLY A 98 -1.62 -5.18 4.57
N MET A 99 -1.95 -6.09 3.66
CA MET A 99 -2.08 -7.51 3.95
C MET A 99 -1.43 -8.39 2.88
N SER A 100 -1.07 -9.61 3.29
CA SER A 100 -0.83 -10.70 2.35
C SER A 100 -1.23 -12.05 2.93
N ALA A 101 -1.63 -12.94 2.01
CA ALA A 101 -2.09 -14.29 2.32
C ALA A 101 -1.09 -15.34 1.86
N PHE A 102 -0.70 -16.25 2.74
CA PHE A 102 0.28 -17.30 2.51
C PHE A 102 -0.30 -18.68 2.74
N PRO A 103 0.18 -19.73 2.01
CA PRO A 103 -0.25 -21.09 2.29
C PRO A 103 0.24 -21.53 3.69
N ALA A 104 -0.66 -22.07 4.52
CA ALA A 104 -0.34 -22.64 5.81
C ALA A 104 -0.21 -24.17 5.68
N GLY A 105 1.03 -24.69 5.62
CA GLY A 105 1.32 -26.12 5.51
C GLY A 105 1.25 -26.65 4.06
N ARG A 106 1.21 -27.98 3.90
CA ARG A 106 1.32 -28.66 2.60
C ARG A 106 0.04 -28.67 1.75
N GLY A 107 -1.04 -28.02 2.17
CA GLY A 107 -2.34 -27.96 1.47
C GLY A 107 -2.82 -26.53 1.29
N ARG A 108 -3.70 -26.30 0.28
CA ARG A 108 -4.35 -24.99 0.06
C ARG A 108 -5.53 -24.73 1.00
N SER A 109 -5.76 -25.62 1.98
CA SER A 109 -6.95 -25.59 2.84
C SER A 109 -6.83 -24.67 4.05
N THR A 110 -5.62 -24.19 4.35
CA THR A 110 -5.35 -23.28 5.48
C THR A 110 -4.48 -22.14 4.99
N VAL A 111 -4.79 -20.93 5.42
CA VAL A 111 -4.13 -19.69 4.99
C VAL A 111 -3.60 -18.96 6.22
N HIS A 112 -2.38 -18.49 6.16
CA HIS A 112 -1.90 -17.43 7.04
C HIS A 112 -2.14 -16.09 6.38
N LEU A 113 -2.84 -15.18 7.05
CA LEU A 113 -3.06 -13.80 6.65
C LEU A 113 -2.29 -12.89 7.59
N VAL A 114 -1.31 -12.14 7.09
CA VAL A 114 -0.64 -11.07 7.84
C VAL A 114 -1.33 -9.76 7.53
N ARG A 115 -1.55 -8.95 8.56
CA ARG A 115 -2.24 -7.68 8.48
C ARG A 115 -1.48 -6.63 9.28
N ASN A 116 -1.15 -5.52 8.63
CA ASN A 116 -0.58 -4.34 9.25
C ASN A 116 -1.63 -3.59 10.09
N HIS A 117 -1.15 -2.79 11.01
CA HIS A 117 -1.92 -1.83 11.78
C HIS A 117 -1.20 -0.48 11.77
N GLU A 118 -1.70 0.44 10.96
CA GLU A 118 -1.13 1.77 10.75
C GLU A 118 -1.49 2.69 11.93
N ASN A 119 -0.96 2.38 13.08
CA ASN A 119 -1.15 3.21 14.27
C ASN A 119 -0.05 4.26 14.40
N ARG A 120 -0.47 5.52 14.42
CA ARG A 120 0.36 6.67 14.80
C ARG A 120 0.46 6.77 16.32
N ALA A 121 1.24 7.72 16.83
CA ALA A 121 1.45 7.92 18.27
C ALA A 121 0.14 8.13 19.08
N ASP A 122 -0.93 8.61 18.44
CA ASP A 122 -2.26 8.79 19.00
C ASP A 122 -3.26 7.65 18.69
N GLY A 123 -2.79 6.55 18.09
CA GLY A 123 -3.62 5.39 17.71
C GLY A 123 -4.52 4.90 18.84
N ARG A 124 -5.80 4.59 18.50
CA ARG A 124 -6.87 4.28 19.48
C ARG A 124 -6.62 2.97 20.21
N VAL A 125 -6.34 1.92 19.46
CA VAL A 125 -6.07 0.57 19.98
C VAL A 125 -4.71 0.15 19.43
N PRO A 126 -3.64 0.25 20.24
CA PRO A 126 -2.29 -0.11 19.80
C PRO A 126 -2.15 -1.63 19.61
N VAL A 127 -1.15 -2.03 18.82
CA VAL A 127 -0.72 -3.43 18.78
C VAL A 127 -0.13 -3.80 20.15
N PRO A 128 -0.64 -4.85 20.81
CA PRO A 128 -0.15 -5.27 22.13
C PRO A 128 1.33 -5.63 22.08
N THR A 129 2.09 -5.20 23.09
CA THR A 129 3.51 -5.55 23.21
C THR A 129 3.67 -7.02 23.57
N VAL A 130 4.60 -7.71 22.89
CA VAL A 130 4.94 -9.11 23.12
C VAL A 130 6.45 -9.23 23.22
N GLU A 131 6.94 -9.98 24.23
CA GLU A 131 8.37 -10.19 24.42
C GLU A 131 9.01 -10.85 23.19
N GLY A 132 10.14 -10.29 22.74
CA GLY A 132 10.85 -10.74 21.53
C GLY A 132 10.23 -10.29 20.21
N LEU A 133 9.02 -9.72 20.20
CA LEU A 133 8.33 -9.21 19.01
C LEU A 133 8.12 -7.69 19.05
N THR A 134 8.57 -6.99 20.09
CA THR A 134 8.40 -5.54 20.23
C THR A 134 9.68 -4.81 19.88
N TYR A 135 9.61 -3.89 18.89
CA TYR A 135 10.74 -3.06 18.47
C TYR A 135 10.96 -1.90 19.43
N ASP A 136 10.02 -0.97 19.52
CA ASP A 136 10.01 0.15 20.44
C ASP A 136 8.73 0.07 21.31
N PRO A 137 8.83 -0.03 22.65
CA PRO A 137 7.63 -0.07 23.48
C PRO A 137 6.73 1.17 23.39
N ALA A 138 7.23 2.30 22.87
CA ALA A 138 6.46 3.51 22.64
C ALA A 138 5.71 3.47 21.29
N GLY A 139 6.12 2.63 20.34
CA GLY A 139 5.46 2.45 19.07
C GLY A 139 4.11 1.74 19.25
N LYS A 140 3.10 2.19 18.51
CA LYS A 140 1.73 1.65 18.56
C LYS A 140 1.35 0.81 17.36
N GLY A 141 2.16 0.85 16.30
CA GLY A 141 2.00 0.04 15.10
C GLY A 141 2.48 -1.40 15.25
N GLY A 142 2.33 -2.16 14.20
CA GLY A 142 2.75 -3.56 14.11
C GLY A 142 1.93 -4.37 13.14
N CYS A 143 2.01 -5.70 13.28
CA CYS A 143 1.21 -6.63 12.50
C CYS A 143 0.54 -7.67 13.39
N THR A 144 -0.64 -8.12 12.96
CA THR A 144 -1.28 -9.35 13.45
C THR A 144 -1.23 -10.43 12.37
N ALA A 145 -1.22 -11.70 12.80
CA ALA A 145 -1.29 -12.86 11.92
C ALA A 145 -2.50 -13.69 12.26
N LEU A 146 -3.35 -13.96 11.26
CA LEU A 146 -4.50 -14.84 11.35
C LEU A 146 -4.20 -16.17 10.68
N THR A 147 -4.70 -17.27 11.27
CA THR A 147 -4.76 -18.56 10.58
C THR A 147 -6.21 -18.86 10.25
N LEU A 148 -6.50 -19.10 8.99
CA LEU A 148 -7.85 -19.32 8.45
C LEU A 148 -7.99 -20.75 7.92
N ASP A 149 -9.15 -21.39 8.13
CA ASP A 149 -9.47 -22.65 7.48
C ASP A 149 -10.06 -22.43 6.05
N SER A 150 -10.33 -23.53 5.36
CA SER A 150 -10.89 -23.51 3.98
C SER A 150 -12.26 -22.84 3.86
N ARG A 151 -12.92 -22.51 4.97
CA ARG A 151 -14.19 -21.79 5.03
C ARG A 151 -14.02 -20.37 5.56
N ASN A 152 -12.79 -19.87 5.58
CA ASN A 152 -12.42 -18.57 6.14
C ASN A 152 -12.86 -18.39 7.63
N ARG A 153 -12.86 -19.46 8.43
CA ARG A 153 -13.04 -19.34 9.88
C ARG A 153 -11.67 -19.08 10.52
N VAL A 154 -11.61 -18.08 11.38
CA VAL A 154 -10.39 -17.75 12.13
C VAL A 154 -10.12 -18.84 13.14
N LEU A 155 -9.03 -19.57 12.97
CA LEU A 155 -8.52 -20.61 13.88
C LEU A 155 -7.64 -20.01 14.98
N SER A 156 -6.80 -19.05 14.61
CA SER A 156 -5.96 -18.27 15.53
C SER A 156 -5.80 -16.84 15.01
N GLU A 157 -5.56 -15.92 15.92
CA GLU A 157 -5.21 -14.52 15.64
C GLU A 157 -4.29 -14.06 16.77
N ARG A 158 -3.11 -13.53 16.39
CA ARG A 158 -2.03 -13.18 17.34
C ARG A 158 -1.22 -11.99 16.86
N VAL A 159 -0.47 -11.38 17.75
CA VAL A 159 0.56 -10.41 17.41
C VAL A 159 1.69 -11.10 16.63
N ALA A 160 2.16 -10.46 15.55
CA ALA A 160 3.28 -10.93 14.74
C ALA A 160 4.51 -10.02 14.84
N ILE A 161 4.32 -8.73 15.00
CA ILE A 161 5.32 -7.73 15.39
C ILE A 161 4.59 -6.57 16.07
N ALA A 162 5.22 -5.92 17.02
CA ALA A 162 4.70 -4.77 17.75
C ALA A 162 5.75 -3.68 17.93
N GLY A 163 5.31 -2.49 18.35
CA GLY A 163 6.22 -1.40 18.67
C GLY A 163 6.91 -0.81 17.46
N THR A 164 6.39 -1.00 16.29
CA THR A 164 6.69 -0.26 15.08
C THR A 164 5.76 0.95 14.97
N ALA A 165 5.93 1.81 13.98
CA ALA A 165 5.16 3.04 13.83
C ALA A 165 4.60 3.15 12.42
N VAL A 166 3.29 3.46 12.32
CA VAL A 166 2.64 3.76 11.04
C VAL A 166 2.89 2.66 10.01
N ASN A 167 2.54 1.41 10.35
CA ASN A 167 2.68 0.28 9.42
C ASN A 167 1.57 0.35 8.36
N CYS A 168 1.85 1.00 7.25
CA CYS A 168 0.90 1.21 6.18
C CYS A 168 0.76 -0.05 5.31
N ALA A 169 1.56 -0.19 4.27
CA ALA A 169 1.54 -1.37 3.43
C ALA A 169 2.82 -2.21 3.56
N GLY A 170 3.24 -2.85 2.50
CA GLY A 170 4.39 -3.75 2.46
C GLY A 170 4.34 -4.68 1.27
N GLY A 171 4.95 -5.88 1.38
CA GLY A 171 4.91 -6.86 0.29
C GLY A 171 5.31 -8.27 0.70
N PRO A 172 4.75 -9.29 0.01
CA PRO A 172 5.10 -10.68 0.23
C PRO A 172 6.47 -11.02 -0.36
N THR A 173 7.22 -11.86 0.36
CA THR A 173 8.44 -12.44 -0.17
C THR A 173 8.17 -13.78 -0.87
N PRO A 174 9.03 -14.21 -1.80
CA PRO A 174 8.92 -15.53 -2.43
C PRO A 174 9.07 -16.71 -1.46
N TRP A 175 9.58 -16.47 -0.25
CA TRP A 175 9.73 -17.48 0.81
C TRP A 175 8.66 -17.40 1.91
N HIS A 176 7.52 -16.75 1.57
CA HIS A 176 6.31 -16.69 2.37
C HIS A 176 6.43 -15.92 3.70
N THR A 177 7.25 -14.88 3.75
CA THR A 177 7.23 -13.88 4.80
C THR A 177 6.64 -12.57 4.26
N TRP A 178 6.22 -11.71 5.18
CA TRP A 178 5.72 -10.36 4.90
C TRP A 178 6.80 -9.34 5.24
N LEU A 179 7.02 -8.37 4.37
CA LEU A 179 7.82 -7.19 4.64
C LEU A 179 6.87 -6.06 4.98
N THR A 180 6.80 -5.66 6.25
CA THR A 180 5.97 -4.53 6.71
C THR A 180 6.76 -3.25 6.68
N CYS A 181 6.12 -2.17 6.25
CA CYS A 181 6.69 -0.85 6.02
C CYS A 181 6.27 0.13 7.10
N GLU A 182 7.21 0.91 7.64
CA GLU A 182 6.91 2.09 8.46
C GLU A 182 6.83 3.34 7.58
N GLU A 183 5.65 3.94 7.47
CA GLU A 183 5.41 5.18 6.72
C GLU A 183 5.68 6.40 7.60
N THR A 184 6.90 6.55 8.07
CA THR A 184 7.32 7.69 8.90
C THR A 184 8.82 7.98 8.78
N GLU A 185 9.22 9.19 9.10
CA GLU A 185 10.64 9.57 9.25
C GLU A 185 10.95 9.96 10.71
N ASP A 186 10.13 9.55 11.67
CA ASP A 186 10.30 9.90 13.08
C ASP A 186 11.59 9.31 13.67
N ARG A 187 12.25 10.13 14.49
CA ARG A 187 13.47 9.74 15.19
C ARG A 187 13.23 9.54 16.67
N ALA A 188 14.18 8.88 17.30
CA ALA A 188 14.25 8.81 18.76
C ALA A 188 14.09 10.20 19.38
N GLY A 189 13.18 10.31 20.35
CA GLY A 189 12.80 11.57 20.99
C GLY A 189 11.63 12.31 20.33
N THR A 190 11.21 11.93 19.10
CA THR A 190 10.01 12.46 18.45
C THR A 190 8.81 11.60 18.87
N ASN A 191 7.64 12.21 19.12
CA ASN A 191 6.39 11.53 19.46
C ASN A 191 6.51 10.52 20.64
N GLY A 192 7.55 10.62 21.46
CA GLY A 192 7.81 9.73 22.59
C GLY A 192 8.57 8.45 22.23
N TYR A 193 8.97 8.26 20.97
CA TYR A 193 9.74 7.11 20.54
C TYR A 193 11.13 7.05 21.19
N ALA A 194 11.57 5.86 21.57
CA ALA A 194 12.90 5.61 22.12
C ALA A 194 13.91 5.24 21.03
N LYS A 195 13.43 4.87 19.84
CA LYS A 195 14.25 4.46 18.69
C LYS A 195 13.89 5.26 17.43
N ASP A 196 14.77 5.23 16.44
CA ASP A 196 14.47 5.73 15.09
C ASP A 196 13.47 4.78 14.40
N HIS A 197 12.53 5.35 13.64
CA HIS A 197 11.54 4.67 12.81
C HIS A 197 11.73 5.03 11.34
N GLY A 198 10.88 4.46 10.47
CA GLY A 198 10.97 4.59 9.02
C GLY A 198 11.75 3.44 8.40
N PHE A 199 11.58 2.23 8.93
CA PHE A 199 12.23 1.01 8.47
C PHE A 199 11.23 -0.03 7.98
N ILE A 200 11.78 -1.04 7.33
CA ILE A 200 11.08 -2.27 6.94
C ILE A 200 11.44 -3.36 7.93
N PHE A 201 10.47 -4.21 8.26
CA PHE A 201 10.66 -5.40 9.09
C PHE A 201 10.15 -6.64 8.37
N GLU A 202 10.86 -7.76 8.53
CA GLU A 202 10.41 -9.04 8.02
C GLU A 202 9.59 -9.78 9.08
N VAL A 203 8.40 -10.27 8.71
CA VAL A 203 7.47 -10.98 9.57
C VAL A 203 7.17 -12.37 8.99
N ASP A 204 7.47 -13.43 9.75
CA ASP A 204 7.08 -14.80 9.43
C ASP A 204 5.69 -15.09 10.03
N PRO A 205 4.62 -15.25 9.23
CA PRO A 205 3.27 -15.46 9.75
C PRO A 205 3.10 -16.82 10.44
N ALA A 206 3.93 -17.79 10.12
CA ALA A 206 3.89 -19.12 10.74
C ALA A 206 4.59 -19.13 12.09
N ASP A 207 5.72 -18.40 12.20
CA ASP A 207 6.53 -18.31 13.42
C ASP A 207 7.16 -16.90 13.55
N PRO A 208 6.46 -15.91 14.11
CA PRO A 208 6.97 -14.54 14.22
C PRO A 208 8.28 -14.42 15.00
N HIS A 209 8.53 -15.29 15.99
CA HIS A 209 9.79 -15.25 16.74
C HIS A 209 11.02 -15.60 15.92
N ARG A 210 10.85 -16.25 14.77
CA ARG A 210 11.92 -16.57 13.82
C ARG A 210 12.50 -15.32 13.17
N THR A 211 11.68 -14.30 12.96
CA THR A 211 12.09 -13.00 12.42
C THR A 211 12.35 -11.97 13.52
N GLY A 212 11.56 -11.98 14.61
CA GLY A 212 11.64 -10.99 15.67
C GLY A 212 11.45 -9.55 15.15
N ALA A 213 11.66 -8.59 16.02
CA ALA A 213 11.52 -7.16 15.70
C ALA A 213 12.86 -6.53 15.30
N VAL A 214 13.40 -6.91 14.12
CA VAL A 214 14.72 -6.47 13.63
C VAL A 214 14.54 -5.61 12.37
N PRO A 215 14.92 -4.31 12.41
CA PRO A 215 14.81 -3.42 11.26
C PRO A 215 15.82 -3.79 10.16
N LEU A 216 15.38 -3.71 8.91
CA LEU A 216 16.18 -3.93 7.71
C LEU A 216 16.83 -2.61 7.25
N THR A 217 17.74 -2.09 8.05
CA THR A 217 18.30 -0.73 7.92
C THR A 217 18.98 -0.46 6.58
N ALA A 218 19.53 -1.49 5.91
CA ALA A 218 20.16 -1.34 4.60
C ALA A 218 19.16 -1.02 3.47
N MET A 219 17.87 -1.24 3.70
CA MET A 219 16.78 -0.88 2.78
C MET A 219 16.38 0.60 2.87
N GLY A 220 17.05 1.36 3.72
CA GLY A 220 16.84 2.80 3.87
C GLY A 220 15.96 3.17 5.05
N ARG A 221 15.88 4.49 5.29
CA ARG A 221 15.03 5.11 6.30
C ARG A 221 14.27 6.29 5.67
N PHE A 222 13.03 6.07 5.36
CA PHE A 222 12.10 7.04 4.74
C PHE A 222 10.65 6.60 5.03
N GLN A 223 9.68 7.32 4.52
CA GLN A 223 8.25 6.95 4.59
C GLN A 223 7.99 5.77 3.65
N HIS A 224 8.34 4.55 4.12
CA HIS A 224 8.10 3.34 3.34
C HIS A 224 6.61 3.05 3.22
N GLU A 225 6.13 2.92 1.99
CA GLU A 225 4.74 2.59 1.73
C GLU A 225 4.59 1.11 1.42
N ALA A 226 5.03 0.65 0.27
CA ALA A 226 4.83 -0.72 -0.18
C ALA A 226 6.07 -1.32 -0.83
N ILE A 227 6.04 -2.64 -1.02
CA ILE A 227 7.17 -3.43 -1.53
C ILE A 227 6.70 -4.43 -2.56
N ALA A 228 7.56 -4.69 -3.56
CA ALA A 228 7.43 -5.82 -4.45
C ALA A 228 8.78 -6.54 -4.61
N VAL A 229 8.80 -7.85 -4.42
CA VAL A 229 10.01 -8.67 -4.60
C VAL A 229 9.99 -9.37 -5.95
N ASP A 230 11.03 -9.20 -6.78
CA ASP A 230 11.23 -10.00 -7.99
C ASP A 230 11.54 -11.45 -7.59
N PRO A 231 10.64 -12.42 -7.85
CA PRO A 231 10.83 -13.81 -7.40
C PRO A 231 11.92 -14.55 -8.17
N ARG A 232 12.48 -13.95 -9.22
CA ARG A 232 13.53 -14.55 -10.05
C ARG A 232 14.92 -14.03 -9.70
N ARG A 233 15.01 -12.75 -9.31
CA ARG A 233 16.28 -12.06 -9.06
C ARG A 233 16.49 -11.68 -7.60
N GLY A 234 15.40 -11.68 -6.80
CA GLY A 234 15.45 -11.26 -5.41
C GLY A 234 15.61 -9.74 -5.21
N VAL A 235 15.49 -8.94 -6.28
CA VAL A 235 15.47 -7.48 -6.19
C VAL A 235 14.20 -7.06 -5.48
N VAL A 236 14.31 -6.14 -4.53
CA VAL A 236 13.16 -5.57 -3.83
C VAL A 236 12.91 -4.17 -4.38
N TYR A 237 11.68 -3.88 -4.76
CA TYR A 237 11.24 -2.54 -5.19
C TYR A 237 10.41 -1.92 -4.07
N GLU A 238 10.57 -0.61 -3.86
CA GLU A 238 10.00 0.09 -2.70
C GLU A 238 9.43 1.43 -3.14
N THR A 239 8.31 1.83 -2.54
CA THR A 239 7.67 3.13 -2.74
C THR A 239 7.83 4.02 -1.51
N GLU A 240 8.01 5.34 -1.75
CA GLU A 240 8.06 6.37 -0.72
C GLU A 240 6.87 7.29 -0.86
N ASP A 241 5.96 7.33 0.14
CA ASP A 241 4.88 8.31 0.15
C ASP A 241 5.39 9.68 0.61
N ALA A 242 5.31 10.67 -0.27
CA ALA A 242 5.61 12.06 0.07
C ALA A 242 4.70 13.02 -0.70
N PHE A 243 4.00 13.87 0.05
CA PHE A 243 3.06 14.86 -0.48
C PHE A 243 3.71 16.14 -0.96
N GLU A 244 4.78 16.56 -0.27
CA GLU A 244 5.42 17.85 -0.50
C GLU A 244 6.63 17.70 -1.41
N LYS A 245 6.95 18.77 -2.15
CA LYS A 245 8.15 18.80 -2.99
C LYS A 245 9.45 18.89 -2.16
N PRO A 246 10.49 18.15 -2.60
CA PRO A 246 10.47 17.17 -3.65
C PRO A 246 9.64 15.96 -3.23
N PHE A 247 8.86 15.43 -4.17
CA PHE A 247 8.03 14.25 -3.95
C PHE A 247 8.85 12.99 -3.70
N GLY A 248 8.18 11.88 -3.31
CA GLY A 248 8.80 10.61 -3.03
C GLY A 248 9.54 10.00 -4.22
N LEU A 249 10.27 8.96 -3.96
CA LEU A 249 11.08 8.24 -4.94
C LEU A 249 10.62 6.77 -5.03
N PHE A 250 10.79 6.20 -6.22
CA PHE A 250 10.68 4.77 -6.43
C PHE A 250 12.05 4.14 -6.37
N TYR A 251 12.24 3.17 -5.47
CA TYR A 251 13.52 2.56 -5.19
C TYR A 251 13.62 1.12 -5.67
N ARG A 252 14.85 0.62 -5.75
CA ARG A 252 15.16 -0.80 -5.71
C ARG A 252 16.28 -1.07 -4.71
N PHE A 253 16.15 -2.17 -3.99
CA PHE A 253 17.19 -2.72 -3.14
C PHE A 253 17.77 -3.98 -3.78
N LEU A 254 19.09 -4.05 -3.84
CA LEU A 254 19.87 -5.18 -4.35
C LEU A 254 20.45 -5.93 -3.16
N PRO A 255 19.80 -7.02 -2.66
CA PRO A 255 20.28 -7.73 -1.48
C PRO A 255 21.64 -8.41 -1.72
N ASP A 256 22.51 -8.45 -0.71
CA ASP A 256 23.74 -9.23 -0.75
C ASP A 256 23.48 -10.76 -0.82
N LYS A 257 22.31 -11.20 -0.34
CA LYS A 257 21.84 -12.58 -0.41
C LYS A 257 20.44 -12.64 -1.07
N PRO A 258 20.35 -12.42 -2.39
CA PRO A 258 19.06 -12.47 -3.09
C PRO A 258 18.45 -13.87 -2.99
N LEU A 259 17.13 -13.95 -2.75
CA LEU A 259 16.37 -15.20 -2.61
C LEU A 259 16.94 -16.17 -1.55
N GLY A 260 17.64 -15.65 -0.55
CA GLY A 260 18.28 -16.46 0.49
C GLY A 260 17.33 -17.02 1.56
N GLY A 261 16.01 -16.71 1.48
CA GLY A 261 15.01 -17.16 2.45
C GLY A 261 14.88 -16.24 3.65
N THR A 262 14.12 -16.67 4.63
CA THR A 262 13.79 -15.90 5.86
C THR A 262 15.09 -15.40 6.53
N GLY A 263 15.13 -14.10 6.83
CA GLY A 263 16.26 -13.43 7.47
C GLY A 263 17.43 -13.08 6.54
N SER A 264 17.39 -13.46 5.26
CA SER A 264 18.50 -13.20 4.32
C SER A 264 18.72 -11.71 4.05
N LEU A 265 17.66 -10.89 4.10
CA LEU A 265 17.74 -9.44 3.86
C LEU A 265 18.55 -8.70 4.95
N ARG A 266 18.74 -9.30 6.11
CA ARG A 266 19.61 -8.76 7.18
C ARG A 266 21.10 -8.76 6.81
N ALA A 267 21.49 -9.48 5.76
CA ALA A 267 22.86 -9.45 5.28
C ALA A 267 23.27 -8.11 4.68
N GLY A 268 22.30 -7.23 4.42
CA GLY A 268 22.54 -5.95 3.78
C GLY A 268 22.34 -6.00 2.27
N GLY A 269 22.80 -4.94 1.62
CA GLY A 269 22.67 -4.76 0.18
C GLY A 269 22.85 -3.30 -0.21
N ARG A 270 22.40 -2.93 -1.42
CA ARG A 270 22.55 -1.60 -1.97
C ARG A 270 21.20 -1.03 -2.39
N LEU A 271 20.85 0.13 -1.83
CA LEU A 271 19.64 0.88 -2.18
C LEU A 271 19.92 1.85 -3.32
N GLN A 272 19.02 1.88 -4.30
CA GLN A 272 19.11 2.75 -5.48
C GLN A 272 17.75 3.39 -5.77
N ALA A 273 17.74 4.64 -6.21
CA ALA A 273 16.55 5.36 -6.64
C ALA A 273 16.42 5.39 -8.18
N MET A 274 15.19 5.38 -8.68
CA MET A 274 14.89 5.36 -10.11
C MET A 274 15.20 6.70 -10.78
N ARG A 275 15.82 6.61 -11.95
CA ARG A 275 16.03 7.73 -12.88
C ARG A 275 15.44 7.39 -14.22
N VAL A 276 14.48 8.17 -14.68
CA VAL A 276 13.93 8.13 -16.04
C VAL A 276 14.53 9.28 -16.82
N PRO A 277 15.40 9.05 -17.81
CA PRO A 277 16.06 10.12 -18.54
C PRO A 277 15.07 11.15 -19.11
N GLY A 278 15.27 12.42 -18.79
CA GLY A 278 14.41 13.51 -19.26
C GLY A 278 13.07 13.67 -18.53
N VAL A 279 12.78 12.84 -17.51
CA VAL A 279 11.53 12.90 -16.70
C VAL A 279 11.88 13.13 -15.24
N PRO A 280 11.93 14.36 -14.76
CA PRO A 280 12.24 14.65 -13.34
C PRO A 280 11.06 14.39 -12.41
N ASP A 281 9.81 14.36 -12.92
CA ASP A 281 8.59 14.20 -12.13
C ASP A 281 7.53 13.41 -12.94
N LEU A 282 7.15 12.22 -12.42
CA LEU A 282 6.16 11.35 -13.07
C LEU A 282 4.75 11.94 -13.06
N SER A 283 4.42 12.83 -12.14
CA SER A 283 3.09 13.46 -12.07
C SER A 283 2.75 14.26 -13.32
N THR A 284 3.77 14.74 -14.04
CA THR A 284 3.60 15.51 -15.28
C THR A 284 3.16 14.66 -16.48
N ILE A 285 3.23 13.34 -16.38
CA ILE A 285 2.90 12.42 -17.47
C ILE A 285 1.43 12.01 -17.35
N GLN A 286 0.59 12.48 -18.27
CA GLN A 286 -0.86 12.27 -18.20
C GLN A 286 -1.42 11.43 -19.36
N GLN A 287 -0.56 10.88 -20.20
CA GLN A 287 -1.00 10.07 -21.33
C GLN A 287 -0.90 8.58 -20.99
N THR A 288 -2.03 7.93 -20.80
CA THR A 288 -2.12 6.45 -20.70
C THR A 288 -1.38 5.79 -21.88
N GLY A 289 -0.54 4.80 -21.57
CA GLY A 289 0.32 4.12 -22.54
C GLY A 289 1.66 4.82 -22.80
N ALA A 290 1.91 6.01 -22.22
CA ALA A 290 3.24 6.65 -22.30
C ALA A 290 4.31 5.68 -21.76
N ALA A 291 5.42 5.57 -22.47
CA ALA A 291 6.46 4.61 -22.15
C ALA A 291 7.87 5.19 -22.34
N PHE A 292 8.74 4.84 -21.41
CA PHE A 292 10.11 5.35 -21.32
C PHE A 292 11.08 4.16 -21.26
N ASP A 293 11.95 4.08 -22.25
CA ASP A 293 13.02 3.08 -22.30
C ASP A 293 14.29 3.59 -21.64
N GLY A 294 15.18 2.68 -21.27
CA GLY A 294 16.48 3.05 -20.73
C GLY A 294 16.44 3.56 -19.27
N VAL A 295 15.44 3.17 -18.49
CA VAL A 295 15.40 3.49 -17.05
C VAL A 295 16.72 3.17 -16.38
N GLU A 296 17.24 4.10 -15.60
CA GLU A 296 18.50 4.02 -14.86
C GLU A 296 18.24 3.98 -13.36
N TRP A 297 19.27 3.70 -12.59
CA TRP A 297 19.22 3.63 -11.13
C TRP A 297 20.46 4.31 -10.56
N ALA A 298 20.26 5.24 -9.64
CA ALA A 298 21.32 5.95 -8.94
C ALA A 298 21.45 5.42 -7.51
N ASP A 299 22.67 5.19 -7.04
CA ASP A 299 22.91 4.80 -5.65
C ASP A 299 22.43 5.90 -4.70
N VAL A 300 21.75 5.50 -3.61
CA VAL A 300 21.34 6.43 -2.55
C VAL A 300 22.59 6.81 -1.73
N PRO A 301 22.93 8.10 -1.63
CA PRO A 301 24.18 8.52 -0.98
C PRO A 301 24.20 8.20 0.52
N ASP A 302 23.11 8.46 1.24
CA ASP A 302 22.93 8.15 2.66
C ASP A 302 21.59 7.45 2.89
N PRO A 303 21.55 6.11 2.83
CA PRO A 303 20.31 5.34 3.01
C PRO A 303 19.65 5.53 4.39
N LEU A 304 20.41 5.85 5.43
CA LEU A 304 19.88 6.08 6.78
C LEU A 304 19.35 7.51 6.98
N ALA A 305 19.49 8.36 5.96
CA ALA A 305 19.05 9.76 6.03
C ALA A 305 19.54 10.47 7.31
N THR A 306 20.83 10.28 7.65
CA THR A 306 21.38 10.77 8.91
C THR A 306 21.37 12.29 9.02
N GLY A 307 21.49 13.00 7.91
CA GLY A 307 21.44 14.46 7.83
C GLY A 307 20.19 14.98 7.14
N THR A 308 19.81 14.38 6.02
CA THR A 308 18.75 14.88 5.14
C THR A 308 17.93 13.70 4.63
N ALA A 309 16.60 13.82 4.58
CA ALA A 309 15.74 12.80 4.00
C ALA A 309 16.18 12.44 2.57
N ILE A 310 16.04 11.18 2.20
CA ILE A 310 16.64 10.65 0.97
C ILE A 310 16.22 11.44 -0.27
N ARG A 311 14.94 11.80 -0.38
CA ARG A 311 14.40 12.57 -1.52
C ARG A 311 14.99 13.97 -1.69
N PHE A 312 15.70 14.51 -0.69
CA PHE A 312 16.40 15.79 -0.74
C PHE A 312 17.91 15.66 -1.00
N GLN A 313 18.44 14.45 -1.08
CA GLN A 313 19.87 14.23 -1.27
C GLN A 313 20.30 14.52 -2.73
N ASP A 314 21.58 14.80 -2.91
CA ASP A 314 22.16 15.02 -4.24
C ASP A 314 22.55 13.69 -4.90
N PHE A 315 21.82 13.31 -5.93
CA PHE A 315 22.10 12.11 -6.74
C PHE A 315 23.08 12.35 -7.89
N GLY A 316 23.74 13.50 -7.90
CA GLY A 316 24.74 13.86 -8.91
C GLY A 316 24.15 14.19 -10.29
N PRO A 317 25.00 14.23 -11.34
CA PRO A 317 24.59 14.59 -12.70
C PRO A 317 23.45 13.71 -13.22
N GLY A 318 22.46 14.34 -13.84
CA GLY A 318 21.25 13.66 -14.35
C GLY A 318 20.10 13.63 -13.36
N GLY A 319 20.31 14.03 -12.10
CA GLY A 319 19.25 14.12 -11.08
C GLY A 319 18.60 12.78 -10.75
N ILE A 320 17.35 12.82 -10.32
CA ILE A 320 16.52 11.68 -9.97
C ILE A 320 15.07 11.91 -10.44
N THR A 321 14.28 10.88 -10.58
CA THR A 321 12.85 11.00 -10.93
C THR A 321 12.00 10.92 -9.67
N HIS A 322 11.24 11.96 -9.42
CA HIS A 322 10.27 12.02 -8.33
C HIS A 322 8.88 11.54 -8.78
N ALA A 323 8.07 11.12 -7.85
CA ALA A 323 6.66 10.79 -8.06
C ALA A 323 5.85 11.18 -6.83
N GLN A 324 4.72 11.83 -7.06
CA GLN A 324 3.89 12.32 -5.96
C GLN A 324 3.09 11.19 -5.34
N LYS A 325 3.11 11.10 -4.00
CA LYS A 325 2.27 10.19 -3.22
C LYS A 325 2.30 8.76 -3.77
N LEU A 326 3.46 8.13 -3.73
CA LEU A 326 3.62 6.75 -4.13
C LEU A 326 3.04 5.82 -3.06
N GLU A 327 2.15 4.95 -3.49
CA GLU A 327 1.40 4.02 -2.67
C GLU A 327 1.74 2.57 -3.00
N GLY A 328 0.71 1.72 -3.14
CA GLY A 328 0.83 0.30 -3.36
C GLY A 328 1.84 -0.12 -4.42
N CYS A 329 2.54 -1.21 -4.15
CA CYS A 329 3.53 -1.80 -5.05
C CYS A 329 3.32 -3.32 -5.10
N TYR A 330 3.31 -3.91 -6.31
CA TYR A 330 3.06 -5.34 -6.46
C TYR A 330 3.82 -5.95 -7.63
N TRP A 331 4.39 -7.15 -7.43
CA TRP A 331 5.02 -7.91 -8.51
C TRP A 331 3.98 -8.72 -9.29
N GLY A 332 3.87 -8.45 -10.59
CA GLY A 332 2.93 -9.12 -11.47
C GLY A 332 3.59 -9.68 -12.73
N GLY A 333 3.58 -11.01 -12.88
CA GLY A 333 4.17 -11.67 -14.03
C GLY A 333 5.67 -11.43 -14.17
N ARG A 334 6.09 -10.42 -14.91
CA ARG A 334 7.51 -10.09 -15.18
C ARG A 334 7.86 -8.64 -14.82
N SER A 335 6.95 -7.93 -14.24
CA SER A 335 7.06 -6.50 -13.99
C SER A 335 6.63 -6.17 -12.57
N VAL A 336 7.05 -5.02 -12.08
CA VAL A 336 6.49 -4.41 -10.88
C VAL A 336 5.48 -3.35 -11.28
N TYR A 337 4.35 -3.32 -10.60
CA TYR A 337 3.34 -2.27 -10.67
C TYR A 337 3.45 -1.42 -9.43
N PHE A 338 3.29 -0.12 -9.57
CA PHE A 338 3.21 0.80 -8.44
C PHE A 338 2.21 1.93 -8.71
N VAL A 339 1.70 2.49 -7.66
CA VAL A 339 0.67 3.53 -7.66
C VAL A 339 1.29 4.88 -7.32
N SER A 340 0.85 5.94 -7.99
CA SER A 340 0.96 7.33 -7.55
C SER A 340 -0.46 7.81 -7.34
N SER A 341 -0.86 8.08 -6.09
CA SER A 341 -2.26 8.16 -5.69
C SER A 341 -2.98 9.36 -6.32
N PHE A 342 -2.40 10.54 -6.25
CA PHE A 342 -2.96 11.72 -6.93
C PHE A 342 -1.90 12.81 -7.15
N ALA A 343 -2.23 13.80 -7.96
CA ALA A 343 -1.54 15.08 -8.04
C ALA A 343 -2.57 16.21 -8.15
N ARG A 344 -2.41 17.25 -7.36
CA ARG A 344 -3.26 18.44 -7.36
C ARG A 344 -2.39 19.69 -7.40
N SER A 345 -2.76 20.67 -8.20
CA SER A 345 -2.05 21.94 -8.27
C SER A 345 -1.97 22.64 -6.91
N ALA A 346 -2.98 22.45 -6.07
CA ALA A 346 -3.01 22.98 -4.69
C ALA A 346 -1.94 22.38 -3.78
N ASP A 347 -1.43 21.19 -4.08
CA ASP A 347 -0.35 20.51 -3.34
C ASP A 347 1.03 20.93 -3.86
N GLY A 348 1.07 21.86 -4.81
CA GLY A 348 2.30 22.29 -5.47
C GLY A 348 2.81 21.31 -6.53
N SER A 349 2.01 20.32 -6.97
CA SER A 349 2.34 19.44 -8.08
C SER A 349 2.34 20.21 -9.41
N ALA A 350 3.05 19.68 -10.40
CA ALA A 350 3.08 20.24 -11.76
C ALA A 350 1.87 19.83 -12.61
N ALA A 351 1.00 18.95 -12.08
CA ALA A 351 -0.13 18.37 -12.80
C ALA A 351 -1.35 18.16 -11.90
N ASP A 352 -2.52 17.97 -12.53
CA ASP A 352 -3.75 17.55 -11.87
C ASP A 352 -4.17 16.18 -12.43
N HIS A 353 -4.24 15.16 -11.56
CA HIS A 353 -4.85 13.87 -11.85
C HIS A 353 -5.32 13.20 -10.55
N TYR A 354 -6.24 12.25 -10.66
CA TYR A 354 -6.80 11.54 -9.49
C TYR A 354 -6.03 10.25 -9.16
N GLY A 355 -4.96 9.98 -9.86
CA GLY A 355 -4.05 8.87 -9.61
C GLY A 355 -3.50 8.27 -10.89
N GLN A 356 -2.43 7.50 -10.74
CA GLN A 356 -1.72 6.81 -11.81
C GLN A 356 -1.34 5.41 -11.37
N ILE A 357 -1.36 4.44 -12.29
CA ILE A 357 -0.74 3.13 -12.11
C ILE A 357 0.36 2.98 -13.13
N TRP A 358 1.56 2.72 -12.63
CA TRP A 358 2.77 2.53 -13.41
C TRP A 358 3.18 1.07 -13.45
N ARG A 359 3.87 0.66 -14.52
CA ARG A 359 4.50 -0.65 -14.66
C ARG A 359 5.95 -0.50 -15.08
N TYR A 360 6.87 -1.07 -14.32
CA TYR A 360 8.27 -1.17 -14.67
C TYR A 360 8.64 -2.61 -15.06
N ASP A 361 9.17 -2.79 -16.29
CA ASP A 361 9.74 -4.05 -16.79
C ASP A 361 11.26 -4.00 -16.61
N PRO A 362 11.84 -4.76 -15.65
CA PRO A 362 13.27 -4.69 -15.36
C PRO A 362 14.13 -5.35 -16.44
N GLU A 363 13.60 -6.26 -17.25
CA GLU A 363 14.35 -6.90 -18.34
C GLU A 363 14.51 -5.93 -19.52
N ARG A 364 13.48 -5.16 -19.81
CA ARG A 364 13.49 -4.15 -20.86
C ARG A 364 13.98 -2.79 -20.38
N ARG A 365 14.13 -2.60 -19.09
CA ARG A 365 14.41 -1.30 -18.46
C ARG A 365 13.40 -0.24 -18.92
N ARG A 366 12.12 -0.62 -18.93
CA ARG A 366 11.03 0.18 -19.49
C ARG A 366 9.98 0.49 -18.43
N LEU A 367 9.69 1.77 -18.26
CA LEU A 367 8.58 2.28 -17.46
C LEU A 367 7.40 2.60 -18.37
N THR A 368 6.19 2.22 -17.99
CA THR A 368 4.97 2.48 -18.75
C THR A 368 3.86 2.97 -17.83
N LEU A 369 3.19 4.05 -18.18
CA LEU A 369 1.97 4.51 -17.52
C LEU A 369 0.79 3.64 -17.98
N VAL A 370 0.31 2.75 -17.10
CA VAL A 370 -0.76 1.79 -17.41
C VAL A 370 -2.09 2.50 -17.52
N ILE A 371 -2.40 3.37 -16.55
CA ILE A 371 -3.63 4.15 -16.49
C ILE A 371 -3.40 5.44 -15.72
N VAL A 372 -4.08 6.49 -16.15
CA VAL A 372 -4.27 7.74 -15.42
C VAL A 372 -5.76 7.89 -15.12
N PHE A 373 -6.08 8.16 -13.87
CA PHE A 373 -7.42 8.51 -13.44
C PHE A 373 -7.61 10.02 -13.51
N GLY A 374 -8.76 10.46 -13.98
CA GLY A 374 -9.10 11.87 -14.14
C GLY A 374 -10.55 12.16 -13.72
N PRO A 375 -10.97 13.44 -13.74
CA PRO A 375 -12.31 13.86 -13.32
C PRO A 375 -13.45 13.07 -13.96
N ASP A 376 -13.31 12.75 -15.25
CA ASP A 376 -14.34 12.02 -15.99
C ASP A 376 -14.41 10.53 -15.61
N THR A 377 -13.32 9.96 -15.14
CA THR A 377 -13.26 8.58 -14.67
C THR A 377 -14.02 8.46 -13.35
N VAL A 378 -13.83 9.42 -12.44
CA VAL A 378 -14.35 9.41 -11.07
C VAL A 378 -15.87 9.68 -11.00
N VAL A 379 -16.44 10.42 -11.94
CA VAL A 379 -17.89 10.73 -11.94
C VAL A 379 -18.76 9.51 -12.23
N ARG A 380 -18.23 8.49 -12.92
CA ARG A 380 -18.99 7.32 -13.38
C ARG A 380 -18.47 5.99 -12.87
N LEU A 381 -17.21 5.94 -12.45
CA LEU A 381 -16.49 4.73 -12.05
C LEU A 381 -15.62 5.03 -10.83
N PRO A 382 -15.34 4.03 -9.97
CA PRO A 382 -14.29 4.14 -8.94
C PRO A 382 -12.93 4.45 -9.58
N GLY A 383 -12.01 5.01 -8.84
CA GLY A 383 -10.64 5.26 -9.29
C GLY A 383 -10.10 6.63 -8.86
N GLU A 384 -10.64 7.21 -7.80
CA GLU A 384 -10.03 8.36 -7.14
C GLU A 384 -9.04 7.88 -6.09
N SER A 385 -7.83 8.44 -6.10
CA SER A 385 -6.78 8.12 -5.14
C SER A 385 -6.56 6.61 -4.97
N PRO A 386 -6.13 5.89 -6.03
CA PRO A 386 -5.76 4.49 -5.88
C PRO A 386 -4.64 4.36 -4.86
N ASP A 387 -4.73 3.34 -4.02
CA ASP A 387 -3.79 3.06 -2.94
C ASP A 387 -3.23 1.64 -3.08
N ASN A 388 -3.61 0.71 -2.21
CA ASN A 388 -3.08 -0.65 -2.27
C ASN A 388 -3.50 -1.39 -3.54
N ILE A 389 -2.61 -2.22 -4.07
CA ILE A 389 -2.77 -2.92 -5.34
C ILE A 389 -2.34 -4.38 -5.23
N CYS A 390 -3.05 -5.28 -5.90
CA CYS A 390 -2.62 -6.65 -6.13
C CYS A 390 -3.07 -7.18 -7.50
N LEU A 391 -2.54 -8.33 -7.93
CA LEU A 391 -3.07 -9.04 -9.10
C LEU A 391 -4.34 -9.81 -8.74
N ALA A 392 -5.37 -9.60 -9.56
CA ALA A 392 -6.56 -10.42 -9.51
C ALA A 392 -6.32 -11.81 -10.16
N PRO A 393 -7.06 -12.86 -9.77
CA PRO A 393 -6.96 -14.19 -10.41
C PRO A 393 -7.21 -14.14 -11.93
N SER A 394 -8.04 -13.21 -12.41
CA SER A 394 -8.29 -12.93 -13.83
C SER A 394 -7.06 -12.35 -14.56
N GLY A 395 -6.01 -11.99 -13.84
CA GLY A 395 -4.78 -11.40 -14.37
C GLY A 395 -4.86 -9.90 -14.63
N GLY A 396 -5.94 -9.23 -14.20
CA GLY A 396 -6.02 -7.78 -14.06
C GLY A 396 -5.50 -7.33 -12.69
N LEU A 397 -5.74 -6.08 -12.36
CA LEU A 397 -5.39 -5.51 -11.05
C LEU A 397 -6.65 -5.40 -10.18
N MET A 398 -6.47 -5.53 -8.86
CA MET A 398 -7.44 -5.14 -7.85
C MET A 398 -6.81 -4.04 -7.01
N VAL A 399 -7.58 -2.97 -6.76
CA VAL A 399 -7.08 -1.71 -6.19
C VAL A 399 -8.03 -1.25 -5.09
N CYS A 400 -7.48 -0.83 -3.96
CA CYS A 400 -8.20 -0.09 -2.92
C CYS A 400 -8.23 1.40 -3.27
N GLU A 401 -9.31 2.06 -2.90
CA GLU A 401 -9.50 3.50 -3.06
C GLU A 401 -9.38 4.20 -1.70
N ASP A 402 -8.58 5.28 -1.65
CA ASP A 402 -8.48 6.22 -0.53
C ASP A 402 -8.86 7.64 -1.01
N GLY A 403 -10.04 7.76 -1.58
CA GLY A 403 -10.57 9.01 -2.11
C GLY A 403 -11.55 9.73 -1.18
N ASN A 404 -12.22 10.73 -1.74
CA ASN A 404 -13.32 11.41 -1.09
C ASN A 404 -14.66 10.72 -1.43
N GLY A 405 -15.60 10.71 -0.48
CA GLY A 405 -16.95 10.19 -0.73
C GLY A 405 -17.06 8.69 -0.59
N ALA A 406 -17.71 8.02 -1.55
CA ALA A 406 -17.90 6.57 -1.49
C ALA A 406 -16.60 5.84 -1.77
N GLN A 407 -16.21 4.93 -0.90
CA GLN A 407 -14.99 4.15 -1.01
C GLN A 407 -15.24 2.81 -1.70
N HIS A 408 -14.33 2.43 -2.60
CA HIS A 408 -14.44 1.20 -3.38
C HIS A 408 -13.18 0.34 -3.32
N VAL A 409 -13.38 -0.96 -3.51
CA VAL A 409 -12.40 -1.83 -4.16
C VAL A 409 -12.80 -1.92 -5.61
N PHE A 410 -11.88 -1.66 -6.53
CA PHE A 410 -12.17 -1.71 -7.95
C PHE A 410 -11.15 -2.57 -8.71
N GLY A 411 -11.58 -3.13 -9.82
CA GLY A 411 -10.72 -3.88 -10.70
C GLY A 411 -10.31 -3.09 -11.93
N VAL A 412 -9.10 -3.35 -12.43
CA VAL A 412 -8.62 -2.85 -13.73
C VAL A 412 -8.34 -4.07 -14.60
N THR A 413 -9.07 -4.21 -15.71
CA THR A 413 -8.87 -5.34 -16.63
C THR A 413 -7.53 -5.22 -17.35
N ARG A 414 -7.11 -6.31 -18.02
CA ARG A 414 -5.93 -6.29 -18.90
C ARG A 414 -6.05 -5.29 -20.08
N LYS A 415 -7.24 -4.80 -20.35
CA LYS A 415 -7.50 -3.77 -21.37
C LYS A 415 -7.53 -2.35 -20.79
N GLY A 416 -7.33 -2.20 -19.49
CA GLY A 416 -7.41 -0.91 -18.78
C GLY A 416 -8.84 -0.45 -18.48
N GLU A 417 -9.84 -1.34 -18.59
CA GLU A 417 -11.22 -1.02 -18.22
C GLU A 417 -11.37 -1.13 -16.70
N VAL A 418 -11.99 -0.14 -16.07
CA VAL A 418 -12.23 -0.09 -14.63
C VAL A 418 -13.63 -0.60 -14.32
N TYR A 419 -13.78 -1.37 -13.24
CA TYR A 419 -15.06 -1.86 -12.75
C TYR A 419 -15.13 -1.92 -11.22
N PRO A 420 -16.29 -1.65 -10.60
CA PRO A 420 -16.44 -1.76 -9.15
C PRO A 420 -16.46 -3.24 -8.73
N MET A 421 -15.76 -3.56 -7.63
CA MET A 421 -15.79 -4.89 -7.01
C MET A 421 -16.45 -4.88 -5.64
N ALA A 422 -16.24 -3.83 -4.87
CA ALA A 422 -16.89 -3.64 -3.58
C ALA A 422 -17.09 -2.14 -3.32
N ARG A 423 -18.11 -1.83 -2.49
CA ARG A 423 -18.33 -0.48 -1.97
C ARG A 423 -18.53 -0.55 -0.47
N GLY A 424 -17.79 0.27 0.27
CA GLY A 424 -17.93 0.43 1.72
C GLY A 424 -19.25 1.08 2.10
N ARG A 425 -19.89 0.54 3.16
CA ARG A 425 -21.15 1.05 3.70
C ARG A 425 -21.04 1.49 5.16
N GLN A 426 -19.86 1.35 5.73
CA GLN A 426 -19.60 1.73 7.11
C GLN A 426 -19.41 3.25 7.20
N ASN A 427 -20.46 3.95 7.61
CA ASN A 427 -20.41 5.40 7.85
C ASN A 427 -19.65 5.69 9.15
N ILE A 428 -18.55 6.43 9.03
CA ILE A 428 -17.69 6.86 10.14
C ILE A 428 -17.89 8.36 10.48
N GLY A 429 -18.64 9.07 9.66
CA GLY A 429 -19.09 10.43 9.91
C GLY A 429 -20.44 10.50 10.61
N SER A 430 -21.11 11.63 10.50
CA SER A 430 -22.48 11.81 11.02
C SER A 430 -23.53 11.41 9.98
N THR A 431 -24.81 11.35 10.41
CA THR A 431 -25.94 11.14 9.49
C THR A 431 -26.07 12.26 8.46
N ASP A 432 -25.80 13.51 8.88
CA ASP A 432 -25.94 14.71 8.05
C ASP A 432 -24.70 14.98 7.19
N ALA A 433 -23.55 14.42 7.58
CA ALA A 433 -22.28 14.48 6.86
C ALA A 433 -21.65 13.08 6.86
N PRO A 434 -22.11 12.17 5.99
CA PRO A 434 -21.58 10.80 5.95
C PRO A 434 -20.17 10.82 5.39
N GLU A 435 -19.29 10.09 6.09
CA GLU A 435 -17.94 9.75 5.65
C GLU A 435 -17.80 8.23 5.63
N TRP A 436 -17.07 7.72 4.68
CA TRP A 436 -16.91 6.27 4.51
C TRP A 436 -15.47 5.87 4.82
N GLY A 437 -15.33 4.75 5.51
CA GLY A 437 -14.00 4.20 5.78
C GLY A 437 -13.33 3.74 4.50
N GLU A 438 -12.08 4.15 4.30
CA GLU A 438 -11.25 3.73 3.19
C GLU A 438 -11.03 2.22 3.19
N PHE A 439 -10.73 1.67 2.02
CA PHE A 439 -10.28 0.30 1.89
C PHE A 439 -8.76 0.23 1.86
N ALA A 440 -8.21 -0.84 2.48
CA ALA A 440 -6.79 -1.11 2.47
C ALA A 440 -6.49 -2.61 2.35
N GLY A 441 -5.27 -2.94 1.98
CA GLY A 441 -4.70 -4.28 2.05
C GLY A 441 -5.36 -5.35 1.18
N VAL A 442 -5.93 -4.99 0.02
CA VAL A 442 -6.53 -5.98 -0.86
C VAL A 442 -5.51 -7.06 -1.27
N THR A 443 -5.86 -8.32 -1.03
CA THR A 443 -5.05 -9.48 -1.42
C THR A 443 -5.90 -10.71 -1.69
N PHE A 444 -5.34 -11.71 -2.38
CA PHE A 444 -6.03 -12.96 -2.63
C PHE A 444 -5.40 -14.13 -1.88
N ALA A 445 -6.26 -15.07 -1.46
CA ALA A 445 -5.79 -16.38 -1.00
C ALA A 445 -4.91 -17.03 -2.08
N PRO A 446 -3.95 -17.90 -1.69
CA PRO A 446 -3.08 -18.59 -2.67
C PRO A 446 -3.82 -19.41 -3.73
N GLY A 447 -5.10 -19.76 -3.47
CA GLY A 447 -6.00 -20.43 -4.40
C GLY A 447 -6.70 -19.51 -5.38
N GLY A 448 -6.71 -18.20 -5.14
CA GLY A 448 -7.43 -17.20 -5.93
C GLY A 448 -8.96 -17.21 -5.76
N ASP A 449 -9.48 -17.95 -4.81
CA ASP A 449 -10.92 -18.18 -4.57
C ASP A 449 -11.51 -17.27 -3.48
N THR A 450 -10.68 -16.54 -2.79
CA THR A 450 -11.05 -15.61 -1.73
C THR A 450 -10.21 -14.34 -1.84
N MET A 451 -10.87 -13.19 -1.83
CA MET A 451 -10.25 -11.88 -1.66
C MET A 451 -10.35 -11.47 -0.19
N TYR A 452 -9.26 -11.00 0.38
CA TYR A 452 -9.24 -10.33 1.68
C TYR A 452 -9.08 -8.84 1.49
N VAL A 453 -9.77 -8.05 2.32
CA VAL A 453 -9.69 -6.59 2.30
C VAL A 453 -10.03 -6.02 3.68
N ASN A 454 -9.42 -4.92 4.03
CA ASN A 454 -9.73 -4.15 5.23
C ASN A 454 -10.60 -2.94 4.90
N CYS A 455 -11.51 -2.60 5.81
CA CYS A 455 -11.97 -1.24 5.99
C CYS A 455 -11.14 -0.64 7.13
N TYR A 456 -10.31 0.33 6.81
CA TYR A 456 -9.32 0.92 7.73
C TYR A 456 -9.97 1.51 8.99
N THR A 457 -11.03 2.28 8.81
CA THR A 457 -11.89 2.78 9.87
C THR A 457 -13.34 2.35 9.56
N PRO A 458 -14.04 1.64 10.44
CA PRO A 458 -13.79 1.42 11.89
C PRO A 458 -12.97 0.15 12.23
N GLY A 459 -12.09 -0.31 11.38
CA GLY A 459 -11.19 -1.41 11.68
C GLY A 459 -11.83 -2.79 11.46
N THR A 460 -12.27 -3.11 10.23
CA THR A 460 -12.91 -4.39 9.91
C THR A 460 -12.17 -5.12 8.80
N THR A 461 -11.84 -6.39 9.02
CA THR A 461 -11.26 -7.27 7.99
C THR A 461 -12.31 -8.21 7.41
N PHE A 462 -12.39 -8.28 6.08
CA PHE A 462 -13.33 -9.10 5.34
C PHE A 462 -12.64 -10.20 4.54
N ALA A 463 -13.31 -11.34 4.41
CA ALA A 463 -13.05 -12.35 3.39
C ALA A 463 -14.22 -12.36 2.41
N VAL A 464 -13.95 -12.10 1.13
CA VAL A 464 -14.95 -12.05 0.05
C VAL A 464 -14.79 -13.28 -0.84
N THR A 465 -15.86 -14.06 -0.98
CA THR A 465 -15.92 -15.25 -1.81
C THR A 465 -17.00 -15.12 -2.86
N GLY A 466 -16.79 -15.72 -4.03
CA GLY A 466 -17.78 -15.63 -5.11
C GLY A 466 -17.29 -16.29 -6.39
N PRO A 467 -17.97 -16.05 -7.51
CA PRO A 467 -17.64 -16.62 -8.81
C PRO A 467 -16.44 -15.87 -9.43
N TRP A 468 -15.28 -15.92 -8.77
CA TRP A 468 -14.06 -15.37 -9.33
C TRP A 468 -13.75 -16.03 -10.67
N HIS A 469 -13.54 -15.20 -11.69
CA HIS A 469 -13.10 -15.68 -12.99
C HIS A 469 -11.57 -15.77 -13.00
N GLY A 470 -11.02 -16.95 -13.27
CA GLY A 470 -9.61 -17.25 -13.47
C GLY A 470 -9.26 -17.36 -14.94
#